data_1453c7cd961465a7484476b3752897ce
#
_entry.id   1453c7cd961465a7484476b3752897ce
#
_cell.length_a   1.000
_cell.length_b   1.000
_cell.length_c   1.000
_cell.angle_alpha   90.00
_cell.angle_beta   90.00
_cell.angle_gamma   90.00
#
_symmetry.space_group_name_H-M   'P 1'
#
loop_
_entity.id
_entity.type
_entity.pdbx_description
1 polymer ?
#
loop_
_entity_poly.entity_id
_entity_poly.type
_entity_poly.pdbx_seq_one_letter_code
_entity_poly.pdbx_strand_id
1 'polypeptide(L)'
;MRYTTALLLGCILFFTGTAQRIYRSNSVLASGEWYKISVKEAGVYRVNISLLQSLGVNVSNLQSSSIRLYGNGGEMLPEQNAIIPLDDLTENAIQIVDGGDGVLSGSDYFLFYSNGPQQWIKDSTNKRFRHQKNLYSNEAFYFINIGGSGLRITNRTVGGA
;
A
#
# COMPACT_ATOMS: atom_id res chain seq x y z
N MET A 1 13.80 9.63 57.29
CA MET A 1 13.22 8.47 56.57
C MET A 1 11.85 8.74 55.93
N ARG A 2 10.89 9.42 56.56
CA ARG A 2 9.54 9.65 55.99
C ARG A 2 9.54 10.55 54.74
N TYR A 3 10.46 11.51 54.62
CA TYR A 3 10.55 12.45 53.49
C TYR A 3 11.30 11.86 52.27
N THR A 4 12.26 10.94 52.52
CA THR A 4 12.97 10.24 51.47
C THR A 4 12.08 9.28 50.70
N THR A 5 11.14 8.60 51.37
CA THR A 5 10.16 7.70 50.77
C THR A 5 9.14 8.47 49.93
N ALA A 6 8.69 9.65 50.40
CA ALA A 6 7.77 10.51 49.62
C ALA A 6 8.43 11.09 48.37
N LEU A 7 9.72 11.44 48.44
CA LEU A 7 10.47 11.93 47.27
C LEU A 7 10.66 10.83 46.20
N LEU A 8 10.94 9.60 46.66
CA LEU A 8 11.09 8.45 45.77
C LEU A 8 9.77 8.10 45.08
N LEU A 9 8.65 8.16 45.81
CA LEU A 9 7.32 7.93 45.24
C LEU A 9 6.92 9.02 44.23
N GLY A 10 7.30 10.28 44.45
CA GLY A 10 7.09 11.39 43.52
C GLY A 10 7.85 11.24 42.19
N CYS A 11 9.09 10.74 42.23
CA CYS A 11 9.88 10.52 41.03
C CYS A 11 9.33 9.41 40.12
N ILE A 12 8.65 8.40 40.66
CA ILE A 12 8.07 7.30 39.89
C ILE A 12 6.85 7.78 39.07
N LEU A 13 6.14 8.81 39.55
CA LEU A 13 4.96 9.36 38.89
C LEU A 13 5.28 10.23 37.65
N PHE A 14 6.53 10.65 37.47
CA PHE A 14 6.96 11.45 36.33
C PHE A 14 7.44 10.63 35.13
N PHE A 15 7.51 9.31 35.22
CA PHE A 15 7.69 8.47 34.04
C PHE A 15 6.36 8.40 33.29
N THR A 16 6.03 9.46 32.59
CA THR A 16 4.98 9.43 31.56
C THR A 16 5.50 8.54 30.43
N GLY A 17 5.10 7.28 30.47
CA GLY A 17 5.38 6.36 29.39
C GLY A 17 4.74 6.89 28.12
N THR A 18 5.53 7.31 27.14
CA THR A 18 5.06 7.62 25.79
C THR A 18 4.72 6.29 25.09
N ALA A 19 3.65 5.65 25.58
CA ALA A 19 3.12 4.42 24.97
C ALA A 19 2.15 4.72 23.83
N GLN A 20 1.90 6.01 23.53
CA GLN A 20 1.00 6.38 22.45
C GLN A 20 1.72 6.32 21.11
N ARG A 21 1.15 5.53 20.21
CA ARG A 21 1.56 5.48 18.81
C ARG A 21 1.25 6.82 18.15
N ILE A 22 2.25 7.37 17.46
CA ILE A 22 2.07 8.58 16.64
C ILE A 22 1.50 8.14 15.30
N TYR A 23 0.27 8.55 15.01
CA TYR A 23 -0.37 8.37 13.71
C TYR A 23 -0.13 9.58 12.82
N ARG A 24 -0.25 9.41 11.50
CA ARG A 24 -0.24 10.54 10.57
C ARG A 24 -1.41 11.46 10.87
N SER A 25 -1.17 12.77 10.80
CA SER A 25 -2.21 13.78 11.01
C SER A 25 -3.24 13.82 9.87
N ASN A 26 -2.84 13.46 8.64
CA ASN A 26 -3.68 13.42 7.47
C ASN A 26 -3.40 12.16 6.65
N SER A 27 -4.47 11.50 6.19
CA SER A 27 -4.37 10.41 5.23
C SER A 27 -4.08 10.92 3.82
N VAL A 28 -3.45 10.11 2.99
CA VAL A 28 -3.28 10.39 1.55
C VAL A 28 -4.64 10.57 0.86
N LEU A 29 -5.69 9.95 1.39
CA LEU A 29 -7.07 10.06 0.88
C LEU A 29 -7.77 11.38 1.25
N ALA A 30 -7.15 12.24 2.07
CA ALA A 30 -7.78 13.48 2.56
C ALA A 30 -8.07 14.50 1.44
N SER A 31 -7.40 14.38 0.28
CA SER A 31 -7.59 15.28 -0.85
C SER A 31 -7.36 14.56 -2.18
N GLY A 32 -7.82 15.16 -3.27
CA GLY A 32 -7.70 14.62 -4.62
C GLY A 32 -8.86 13.70 -5.00
N GLU A 33 -8.83 13.21 -6.24
CA GLU A 33 -9.80 12.28 -6.77
C GLU A 33 -9.25 10.86 -6.68
N TRP A 34 -10.06 9.94 -6.16
CA TRP A 34 -9.66 8.57 -5.87
C TRP A 34 -10.62 7.57 -6.49
N TYR A 35 -10.06 6.59 -7.18
CA TYR A 35 -10.80 5.54 -7.87
C TYR A 35 -10.40 4.19 -7.29
N LYS A 36 -11.34 3.46 -6.70
CA LYS A 36 -11.10 2.18 -6.03
C LYS A 36 -11.23 1.02 -7.01
N ILE A 37 -10.24 0.13 -6.99
CA ILE A 37 -10.27 -1.16 -7.69
C ILE A 37 -10.07 -2.30 -6.70
N SER A 38 -10.54 -3.50 -7.02
CA SER A 38 -10.32 -4.70 -6.22
C SER A 38 -9.66 -5.80 -7.04
N VAL A 39 -8.91 -6.64 -6.34
CA VAL A 39 -8.25 -7.82 -6.91
C VAL A 39 -8.47 -9.00 -5.98
N LYS A 40 -8.67 -10.21 -6.54
CA LYS A 40 -9.01 -11.42 -5.79
C LYS A 40 -7.84 -12.38 -5.56
N GLU A 41 -6.81 -12.27 -6.38
CA GLU A 41 -5.69 -13.21 -6.38
C GLU A 41 -4.35 -12.47 -6.49
N ALA A 42 -3.28 -13.19 -6.18
CA ALA A 42 -1.94 -12.69 -6.44
C ALA A 42 -1.64 -12.71 -7.95
N GLY A 43 -1.05 -11.65 -8.48
CA GLY A 43 -0.69 -11.59 -9.89
C GLY A 43 -0.40 -10.20 -10.41
N VAL A 44 -0.09 -10.15 -11.71
CA VAL A 44 0.08 -8.89 -12.44
C VAL A 44 -1.26 -8.50 -13.05
N TYR A 45 -1.68 -7.29 -12.74
CA TYR A 45 -2.95 -6.72 -13.20
C TYR A 45 -2.71 -5.66 -14.25
N ARG A 46 -3.54 -5.69 -15.28
CA ARG A 46 -3.55 -4.69 -16.34
C ARG A 46 -4.74 -3.76 -16.18
N VAL A 47 -4.45 -2.47 -16.10
CA VAL A 47 -5.46 -1.40 -16.07
C VAL A 47 -5.39 -0.65 -17.39
N ASN A 48 -6.42 -0.79 -18.21
CA ASN A 48 -6.54 -0.14 -19.52
C ASN A 48 -7.45 1.09 -19.47
N ILE A 49 -7.52 1.81 -20.57
CA ILE A 49 -8.35 3.02 -20.72
C ILE A 49 -9.82 2.74 -20.43
N SER A 50 -10.36 1.62 -20.93
CA SER A 50 -11.78 1.28 -20.76
C SER A 50 -12.14 1.10 -19.28
N LEU A 51 -11.24 0.48 -18.49
CA LEU A 51 -11.45 0.35 -17.05
C LEU A 51 -11.39 1.72 -16.37
N LEU A 52 -10.43 2.57 -16.71
CA LEU A 52 -10.33 3.93 -16.16
C LEU A 52 -11.59 4.75 -16.45
N GLN A 53 -12.11 4.69 -17.69
CA GLN A 53 -13.37 5.34 -18.07
C GLN A 53 -14.56 4.80 -17.26
N SER A 54 -14.63 3.50 -17.05
CA SER A 54 -15.72 2.88 -16.28
C SER A 54 -15.71 3.28 -14.81
N LEU A 55 -14.53 3.67 -14.29
CA LEU A 55 -14.37 4.23 -12.94
C LEU A 55 -14.68 5.72 -12.87
N GLY A 56 -14.89 6.39 -14.00
CA GLY A 56 -15.17 7.82 -14.07
C GLY A 56 -13.93 8.70 -14.24
N VAL A 57 -12.76 8.11 -14.53
CA VAL A 57 -11.55 8.90 -14.81
C VAL A 57 -11.70 9.65 -16.11
N ASN A 58 -11.40 10.95 -16.13
CA ASN A 58 -11.28 11.70 -17.36
C ASN A 58 -9.97 11.29 -18.07
N VAL A 59 -10.11 10.52 -19.13
CA VAL A 59 -8.97 10.00 -19.93
C VAL A 59 -8.58 10.90 -21.09
N SER A 60 -9.24 12.06 -21.28
CA SER A 60 -8.88 13.00 -22.33
C SER A 60 -7.51 13.61 -22.02
N ASN A 61 -6.53 13.28 -22.84
CA ASN A 61 -5.13 13.72 -22.64
C ASN A 61 -4.55 13.35 -21.28
N LEU A 62 -4.83 12.12 -20.80
CA LEU A 62 -4.34 11.62 -19.51
C LEU A 62 -2.83 11.41 -19.55
N GLN A 63 -2.10 12.26 -18.86
CA GLN A 63 -0.65 12.14 -18.77
C GLN A 63 -0.25 10.88 -18.02
N SER A 64 0.55 10.02 -18.64
CA SER A 64 1.01 8.76 -18.06
C SER A 64 1.76 8.97 -16.74
N SER A 65 2.52 10.06 -16.63
CA SER A 65 3.27 10.42 -15.42
C SER A 65 2.38 10.73 -14.22
N SER A 66 1.15 11.24 -14.46
CA SER A 66 0.24 11.66 -13.41
C SER A 66 -0.53 10.52 -12.71
N ILE A 67 -0.45 9.30 -13.25
CA ILE A 67 -1.15 8.15 -12.69
C ILE A 67 -0.37 7.60 -11.50
N ARG A 68 -1.03 7.48 -10.37
CA ARG A 68 -0.49 6.95 -9.10
C ARG A 68 -1.37 5.81 -8.63
N LEU A 69 -0.76 4.79 -8.03
CA LEU A 69 -1.46 3.65 -7.46
C LEU A 69 -1.11 3.49 -5.99
N TYR A 70 -2.10 3.38 -5.13
CA TYR A 70 -1.94 3.20 -3.69
C TYR A 70 -2.61 1.93 -3.22
N GLY A 71 -2.01 1.28 -2.23
CA GLY A 71 -2.57 0.09 -1.61
C GLY A 71 -1.55 -0.62 -0.75
N ASN A 72 -2.02 -1.31 0.27
CA ASN A 72 -1.18 -2.04 1.22
C ASN A 72 -1.28 -3.56 1.02
N GLY A 73 -1.75 -4.01 -0.15
CA GLY A 73 -2.07 -5.42 -0.38
C GLY A 73 -3.41 -5.81 0.26
N GLY A 74 -3.66 -7.10 0.41
CA GLY A 74 -4.89 -7.62 0.98
C GLY A 74 -4.65 -8.45 2.24
N GLU A 75 -3.51 -8.29 2.87
CA GLU A 75 -3.11 -9.05 4.05
C GLU A 75 -3.97 -8.72 5.26
N MET A 76 -4.19 -9.71 6.14
CA MET A 76 -4.78 -9.43 7.45
C MET A 76 -3.87 -8.55 8.27
N LEU A 77 -4.47 -7.69 9.08
CA LEU A 77 -3.70 -6.96 10.09
C LEU A 77 -3.01 -7.94 11.05
N PRO A 78 -1.82 -7.59 11.54
CA PRO A 78 -1.13 -8.41 12.53
C PRO A 78 -1.98 -8.59 13.79
N GLU A 79 -2.10 -9.83 14.29
CA GLU A 79 -2.79 -10.13 15.55
C GLU A 79 -1.97 -9.64 16.78
N GLN A 80 -0.65 -9.58 16.62
CA GLN A 80 0.23 -9.16 17.70
C GLN A 80 0.32 -7.64 17.78
N ASN A 81 -0.02 -7.06 18.91
CA ASN A 81 0.05 -5.61 19.15
C ASN A 81 1.48 -5.02 19.01
N ALA A 82 2.51 -5.86 19.13
CA ALA A 82 3.90 -5.45 18.92
C ALA A 82 4.25 -5.17 17.46
N ILE A 83 3.48 -5.72 16.51
CA ILE A 83 3.69 -5.48 15.08
C ILE A 83 2.86 -4.26 14.68
N ILE A 84 3.56 -3.21 14.27
CA ILE A 84 2.93 -1.96 13.88
C ILE A 84 2.37 -2.12 12.45
N PRO A 85 1.03 -2.10 12.23
CA PRO A 85 0.47 -2.09 10.89
C PRO A 85 0.74 -0.75 10.20
N LEU A 86 0.65 -0.73 8.87
CA LEU A 86 0.73 0.50 8.10
C LEU A 86 -0.38 1.48 8.52
N ASP A 87 0.01 2.72 8.73
CA ASP A 87 -0.89 3.77 9.24
C ASP A 87 -1.75 4.38 8.13
N ASP A 88 -1.26 4.34 6.89
CA ASP A 88 -1.93 4.92 5.72
C ASP A 88 -1.60 4.09 4.47
N LEU A 89 -2.23 4.42 3.34
CA LEU A 89 -1.96 3.76 2.07
C LEU A 89 -0.55 4.10 1.56
N THR A 90 0.12 3.09 1.02
CA THR A 90 1.45 3.20 0.43
C THR A 90 1.33 3.29 -1.09
N GLU A 91 2.12 4.17 -1.71
CA GLU A 91 2.20 4.25 -3.16
C GLU A 91 2.96 3.04 -3.71
N ASN A 92 2.39 2.40 -4.73
CA ASN A 92 2.94 1.25 -5.42
C ASN A 92 3.50 1.68 -6.78
N ALA A 93 4.67 1.15 -7.14
CA ALA A 93 5.24 1.38 -8.46
C ALA A 93 4.42 0.66 -9.54
N ILE A 94 4.18 1.35 -10.66
CA ILE A 94 3.48 0.81 -11.82
C ILE A 94 4.40 0.83 -13.05
N GLN A 95 4.13 -0.07 -13.99
CA GLN A 95 4.75 -0.05 -15.31
C GLN A 95 3.79 0.54 -16.31
N ILE A 96 4.15 1.64 -16.94
CA ILE A 96 3.36 2.27 -18.00
C ILE A 96 3.73 1.66 -19.35
N VAL A 97 2.73 1.47 -20.19
CA VAL A 97 2.85 1.09 -21.61
C VAL A 97 1.96 2.03 -22.42
N ASP A 98 2.54 3.14 -22.88
CA ASP A 98 1.89 4.27 -23.54
C ASP A 98 2.51 4.60 -24.90
N GLY A 99 3.24 3.65 -25.50
CA GLY A 99 3.92 3.89 -26.79
C GLY A 99 5.08 4.87 -26.72
N GLY A 100 5.35 5.48 -25.54
CA GLY A 100 6.44 6.43 -25.33
C GLY A 100 6.08 7.89 -25.62
N ASP A 101 4.82 8.21 -25.86
CA ASP A 101 4.34 9.58 -26.10
C ASP A 101 3.97 10.34 -24.82
N GLY A 102 3.93 9.63 -23.67
CA GLY A 102 3.63 10.21 -22.37
C GLY A 102 2.15 10.42 -22.09
N VAL A 103 1.28 9.97 -22.96
CA VAL A 103 -0.19 10.08 -22.85
C VAL A 103 -0.81 8.70 -22.88
N LEU A 104 -1.64 8.39 -21.89
CA LEU A 104 -2.35 7.12 -21.88
C LEU A 104 -3.60 7.21 -22.75
N SER A 105 -3.59 6.55 -23.93
CA SER A 105 -4.64 6.62 -24.92
C SER A 105 -4.87 5.28 -25.65
N GLY A 106 -5.98 5.13 -26.32
CA GLY A 106 -6.26 3.99 -27.20
C GLY A 106 -6.11 2.63 -26.52
N SER A 107 -5.10 1.86 -26.92
CA SER A 107 -4.80 0.52 -26.38
C SER A 107 -3.82 0.50 -25.22
N ASP A 108 -3.40 1.65 -24.75
CA ASP A 108 -2.44 1.81 -23.67
C ASP A 108 -2.97 1.32 -22.34
N TYR A 109 -2.04 1.05 -21.45
CA TYR A 109 -2.36 0.51 -20.13
C TYR A 109 -1.21 0.70 -19.14
N PHE A 110 -1.49 0.45 -17.88
CA PHE A 110 -0.43 0.22 -16.92
C PHE A 110 -0.58 -1.15 -16.25
N LEU A 111 0.55 -1.63 -15.74
CA LEU A 111 0.62 -2.89 -14.99
C LEU A 111 1.05 -2.61 -13.56
N PHE A 112 0.52 -3.40 -12.65
CA PHE A 112 0.98 -3.47 -11.26
C PHE A 112 0.89 -4.90 -10.75
N TYR A 113 1.67 -5.20 -9.72
CA TYR A 113 1.60 -6.49 -9.04
C TYR A 113 0.81 -6.36 -7.74
N SER A 114 -0.04 -7.33 -7.47
CA SER A 114 -0.75 -7.49 -6.20
C SER A 114 -0.45 -8.84 -5.58
N ASN A 115 -0.25 -8.87 -4.26
CA ASN A 115 -0.19 -10.12 -3.50
C ASN A 115 -1.57 -10.78 -3.32
N GLY A 116 -2.66 -10.04 -3.61
CA GLY A 116 -4.01 -10.50 -3.32
C GLY A 116 -4.30 -10.58 -1.80
N PRO A 117 -5.48 -11.09 -1.41
CA PRO A 117 -5.88 -11.21 0.00
C PRO A 117 -5.30 -12.44 0.70
N GLN A 118 -4.65 -13.32 -0.02
CA GLN A 118 -4.13 -14.58 0.50
C GLN A 118 -2.61 -14.60 0.44
N GLN A 119 -1.98 -15.19 1.45
CA GLN A 119 -0.53 -15.19 1.57
C GLN A 119 0.07 -16.57 1.73
N TRP A 120 1.29 -16.70 1.22
CA TRP A 120 2.17 -17.81 1.56
C TRP A 120 3.18 -17.36 2.63
N ILE A 121 3.06 -17.93 3.83
CA ILE A 121 3.96 -17.63 4.95
C ILE A 121 5.02 -18.72 5.04
N LYS A 122 6.28 -18.30 5.06
CA LYS A 122 7.40 -19.20 5.31
C LYS A 122 7.46 -19.56 6.80
N ASP A 123 7.23 -20.83 7.10
CA ASP A 123 7.45 -21.42 8.42
C ASP A 123 8.87 -22.00 8.47
N SER A 124 9.82 -21.19 8.93
CA SER A 124 11.23 -21.56 8.98
C SER A 124 11.51 -22.67 9.99
N THR A 125 10.70 -22.78 11.06
CA THR A 125 10.84 -23.81 12.09
C THR A 125 10.52 -25.19 11.53
N ASN A 126 9.42 -25.30 10.79
CA ASN A 126 8.98 -26.57 10.19
C ASN A 126 9.43 -26.74 8.74
N LYS A 127 10.26 -25.81 8.22
CA LYS A 127 10.82 -25.84 6.84
C LYS A 127 9.73 -26.02 5.75
N ARG A 128 8.59 -25.34 5.90
CA ARG A 128 7.45 -25.42 4.98
C ARG A 128 6.84 -24.05 4.73
N PHE A 129 6.01 -23.97 3.70
CA PHE A 129 5.14 -22.82 3.47
C PHE A 129 3.73 -23.14 3.96
N ARG A 130 3.07 -22.16 4.56
CA ARG A 130 1.67 -22.22 4.94
C ARG A 130 0.88 -21.21 4.13
N HIS A 131 -0.25 -21.63 3.62
CA HIS A 131 -1.22 -20.73 2.99
C HIS A 131 -2.10 -20.12 4.07
N GLN A 132 -2.15 -18.80 4.13
CA GLN A 132 -3.00 -18.04 5.05
C GLN A 132 -4.08 -17.31 4.25
N LYS A 133 -5.33 -17.67 4.51
CA LYS A 133 -6.50 -16.96 3.99
C LYS A 133 -6.74 -15.70 4.82
N ASN A 134 -7.11 -14.60 4.16
CA ASN A 134 -7.70 -13.47 4.86
C ASN A 134 -9.12 -13.87 5.30
N LEU A 135 -9.39 -13.80 6.61
CA LEU A 135 -10.66 -14.18 7.20
C LEU A 135 -11.75 -13.10 7.05
N TYR A 136 -11.35 -11.87 6.72
CA TYR A 136 -12.21 -10.70 6.71
C TYR A 136 -12.58 -10.24 5.30
N SER A 137 -11.75 -10.57 4.30
CA SER A 137 -11.99 -10.18 2.91
C SER A 137 -11.45 -11.21 1.93
N ASN A 138 -12.17 -11.40 0.85
CA ASN A 138 -11.73 -12.17 -0.32
C ASN A 138 -11.12 -11.28 -1.41
N GLU A 139 -10.95 -9.98 -1.14
CA GLU A 139 -10.45 -8.99 -2.08
C GLU A 139 -9.41 -8.10 -1.42
N ALA A 140 -8.39 -7.73 -2.18
CA ALA A 140 -7.46 -6.67 -1.87
C ALA A 140 -7.85 -5.41 -2.63
N PHE A 141 -7.74 -4.25 -2.00
CA PHE A 141 -8.16 -2.99 -2.58
C PHE A 141 -6.98 -2.09 -2.90
N TYR A 142 -7.03 -1.49 -4.07
CA TYR A 142 -6.09 -0.48 -4.52
C TYR A 142 -6.85 0.78 -4.93
N PHE A 143 -6.15 1.91 -4.88
CA PHE A 143 -6.72 3.21 -5.15
C PHE A 143 -5.86 3.92 -6.19
N ILE A 144 -6.48 4.31 -7.29
CA ILE A 144 -5.85 5.10 -8.35
C ILE A 144 -6.10 6.57 -8.02
N ASN A 145 -5.06 7.37 -8.10
CA ASN A 145 -5.12 8.82 -7.99
C ASN A 145 -4.52 9.45 -9.25
N ILE A 146 -5.11 10.50 -9.73
CA ILE A 146 -4.61 11.26 -10.89
C ILE A 146 -4.07 12.58 -10.40
N GLY A 147 -2.77 12.79 -10.58
CA GLY A 147 -2.09 14.03 -10.21
C GLY A 147 -0.66 13.80 -9.69
N GLY A 148 0.16 14.82 -9.82
CA GLY A 148 1.57 14.75 -9.43
C GLY A 148 2.41 13.81 -10.31
N SER A 149 3.44 13.21 -9.73
CA SER A 149 4.31 12.24 -10.40
C SER A 149 4.30 10.93 -9.63
N GLY A 150 3.89 9.84 -10.28
CA GLY A 150 3.76 8.54 -9.66
C GLY A 150 5.04 7.70 -9.68
N LEU A 151 5.12 6.71 -8.79
CA LEU A 151 6.21 5.74 -8.76
C LEU A 151 6.17 4.82 -9.99
N ARG A 152 7.35 4.51 -10.52
CA ARG A 152 7.50 3.65 -11.72
C ARG A 152 8.40 2.47 -11.43
N ILE A 153 8.05 1.33 -12.04
CA ILE A 153 8.91 0.16 -12.08
C ILE A 153 10.08 0.49 -13.01
N THR A 154 11.29 0.37 -12.50
CA THR A 154 12.52 0.58 -13.29
C THR A 154 13.04 -0.76 -13.78
N ASN A 155 13.44 -0.81 -15.05
CA ASN A 155 14.10 -1.98 -15.61
C ASN A 155 15.46 -2.17 -14.93
N ARG A 156 15.70 -3.38 -14.41
CA ARG A 156 17.02 -3.76 -13.92
C ARG A 156 17.76 -4.50 -15.04
N THR A 157 18.86 -3.94 -15.51
CA THR A 157 19.78 -4.68 -16.37
C THR A 157 20.40 -5.81 -15.55
N VAL A 158 20.10 -7.06 -15.89
CA VAL A 158 20.81 -8.20 -15.35
C VAL A 158 22.16 -8.17 -16.03
N GLY A 159 23.22 -7.84 -15.28
CA GLY A 159 24.59 -7.98 -15.79
C GLY A 159 24.77 -9.40 -16.27
N GLY A 160 25.23 -9.54 -17.52
CA GLY A 160 25.54 -10.85 -18.08
C GLY A 160 26.56 -11.57 -17.20
N ALA A 161 26.32 -12.85 -16.98
CA ALA A 161 27.26 -13.74 -16.33
C ALA A 161 28.51 -13.93 -17.21
#